data_eb5e5e505358ee3bc2f8a8e6a121c1da
#
_entry.id   eb5e5e505358ee3bc2f8a8e6a121c1da
#
_cell.length_a   1.000
_cell.length_b   1.000
_cell.length_c   1.000
_cell.angle_alpha   90.00
_cell.angle_beta   90.00
_cell.angle_gamma   90.00
#
_symmetry.space_group_name_H-M   'P 1'
#
loop_
_entity.id
_entity.type
_entity.pdbx_description
1 polymer ?
#
loop_
_entity_poly.entity_id
_entity_poly.type
_entity_poly.pdbx_seq_one_letter_code
_entity_poly.pdbx_strand_id
1 'polypeptide(L)'
;AVDLTVGSDVFLNCFALADLVVRAEPEAATGLFALVNNITEAVRALFWLPGEAAPRAGLWYPAYWEDVEESPAHILLHTFSGQGYHYRQCFLNGKFLCAEYDAIFPEGHAAEDKNIMAMLCFDRLRWPWNLTEGAKAAYTAFLKANTGRVVARLLKAQDLDGLKALLALDVLDAAAFAEAAQMAAKA
;
A
#
# COMPACT_ATOMS: atom_id res chain seq x y z
N ALA A 1 -24.84 5.80 -4.78
CA ALA A 1 -24.02 4.74 -4.22
C ALA A 1 -24.59 3.42 -4.74
N VAL A 2 -23.79 2.61 -5.39
CA VAL A 2 -24.17 1.26 -5.78
C VAL A 2 -23.67 0.37 -4.66
N ASP A 3 -24.59 -0.31 -3.99
CA ASP A 3 -24.25 -1.32 -2.97
C ASP A 3 -23.82 -2.58 -3.74
N LEU A 4 -22.52 -2.78 -3.88
CA LEU A 4 -21.97 -3.94 -4.55
C LEU A 4 -21.54 -4.95 -3.50
N THR A 5 -22.22 -6.09 -3.46
CA THR A 5 -21.68 -7.28 -2.82
C THR A 5 -20.59 -7.84 -3.74
N VAL A 6 -19.35 -7.73 -3.31
CA VAL A 6 -18.19 -8.18 -4.09
C VAL A 6 -17.85 -9.61 -3.69
N GLY A 7 -17.85 -10.53 -4.66
CA GLY A 7 -17.41 -11.91 -4.45
C GLY A 7 -15.89 -12.02 -4.32
N SER A 8 -15.41 -13.18 -3.85
CA SER A 8 -13.99 -13.44 -3.59
C SER A 8 -13.08 -13.33 -4.82
N ASP A 9 -13.63 -13.51 -6.02
CA ASP A 9 -12.83 -13.61 -7.25
C ASP A 9 -13.09 -12.48 -8.24
N VAL A 10 -13.66 -11.39 -7.77
CA VAL A 10 -14.12 -10.30 -8.64
C VAL A 10 -12.98 -9.63 -9.42
N PHE A 11 -11.76 -9.64 -8.88
CA PHE A 11 -10.57 -9.09 -9.52
C PHE A 11 -9.56 -10.16 -9.96
N LEU A 12 -9.98 -11.42 -10.03
CA LEU A 12 -9.12 -12.49 -10.56
C LEU A 12 -8.69 -12.13 -11.99
N ASN A 13 -7.38 -12.25 -12.26
CA ASN A 13 -6.76 -11.90 -13.54
C ASN A 13 -6.85 -10.40 -13.95
N CYS A 14 -7.12 -9.50 -13.01
CA CYS A 14 -7.07 -8.06 -13.27
C CYS A 14 -5.63 -7.52 -13.14
N PHE A 15 -4.72 -7.96 -14.01
CA PHE A 15 -3.29 -7.64 -13.96
C PHE A 15 -2.95 -6.15 -14.16
N ALA A 16 -3.88 -5.35 -14.65
CA ALA A 16 -3.69 -3.91 -14.84
C ALA A 16 -4.29 -3.06 -13.71
N LEU A 17 -4.85 -3.69 -12.68
CA LEU A 17 -5.45 -2.97 -11.56
C LEU A 17 -4.35 -2.45 -10.63
N ALA A 18 -4.19 -1.12 -10.58
CA ALA A 18 -3.17 -0.47 -9.78
C ALA A 18 -3.73 0.26 -8.55
N ASP A 19 -4.94 0.78 -8.64
CA ASP A 19 -5.57 1.57 -7.59
C ASP A 19 -7.02 1.12 -7.32
N LEU A 20 -7.35 0.98 -6.04
CA LEU A 20 -8.70 0.71 -5.54
C LEU A 20 -9.15 1.86 -4.64
N VAL A 21 -10.39 2.30 -4.81
CA VAL A 21 -11.04 3.24 -3.88
C VAL A 21 -12.21 2.53 -3.22
N VAL A 22 -12.11 2.30 -1.93
CA VAL A 22 -13.12 1.59 -1.14
C VAL A 22 -13.85 2.57 -0.22
N ARG A 23 -15.17 2.68 -0.39
CA ARG A 23 -16.03 3.52 0.45
C ARG A 23 -16.94 2.62 1.27
N ALA A 24 -16.42 2.19 2.42
CA ALA A 24 -17.14 1.30 3.32
C ALA A 24 -16.72 1.51 4.77
N GLU A 25 -17.58 1.13 5.70
CA GLU A 25 -17.18 1.00 7.10
C GLU A 25 -16.03 -0.01 7.23
N PRO A 26 -14.99 0.28 8.04
CA PRO A 26 -13.83 -0.61 8.18
C PRO A 26 -14.22 -2.02 8.66
N GLU A 27 -15.31 -2.12 9.42
CA GLU A 27 -15.84 -3.38 9.94
C GLU A 27 -16.71 -4.13 8.91
N ALA A 28 -17.27 -3.42 7.93
CA ALA A 28 -17.94 -4.01 6.79
C ALA A 28 -16.97 -4.51 5.71
N ALA A 29 -15.67 -4.31 5.92
CA ALA A 29 -14.60 -4.70 5.00
C ALA A 29 -14.32 -6.22 4.99
N THR A 30 -15.30 -7.06 5.30
CA THR A 30 -15.23 -8.51 5.03
C THR A 30 -14.91 -8.80 3.57
N GLY A 31 -15.21 -7.85 2.67
CA GLY A 31 -14.84 -7.92 1.28
C GLY A 31 -13.43 -7.43 0.95
N LEU A 32 -12.71 -6.73 1.84
CA LEU A 32 -11.40 -6.17 1.50
C LEU A 32 -10.36 -7.24 1.22
N PHE A 33 -10.31 -8.29 2.05
CA PHE A 33 -9.44 -9.44 1.78
C PHE A 33 -9.73 -10.01 0.39
N ALA A 34 -11.00 -10.20 0.05
CA ALA A 34 -11.41 -10.66 -1.26
C ALA A 34 -11.00 -9.70 -2.40
N LEU A 35 -10.99 -8.38 -2.14
CA LEU A 35 -10.60 -7.38 -3.13
C LEU A 35 -9.11 -7.43 -3.47
N VAL A 36 -8.23 -7.81 -2.54
CA VAL A 36 -6.78 -7.76 -2.73
C VAL A 36 -6.12 -9.12 -2.86
N ASN A 37 -6.76 -10.19 -2.35
CA ASN A 37 -6.16 -11.53 -2.27
C ASN A 37 -5.81 -12.13 -3.64
N ASN A 38 -6.63 -11.90 -4.64
CA ASN A 38 -6.44 -12.46 -5.99
C ASN A 38 -5.74 -11.49 -6.96
N ILE A 39 -5.16 -10.40 -6.45
CA ILE A 39 -4.36 -9.47 -7.23
C ILE A 39 -2.90 -9.71 -6.88
N THR A 40 -2.15 -10.35 -7.78
CA THR A 40 -0.72 -10.64 -7.58
C THR A 40 0.17 -9.43 -7.81
N GLU A 41 -0.28 -8.50 -8.66
CA GLU A 41 0.41 -7.26 -8.95
C GLU A 41 0.36 -6.27 -7.77
N ALA A 42 1.26 -5.28 -7.79
CA ALA A 42 1.23 -4.24 -6.78
C ALA A 42 -0.03 -3.39 -6.90
N VAL A 43 -0.78 -3.27 -5.81
CA VAL A 43 -2.03 -2.52 -5.77
C VAL A 43 -2.08 -1.56 -4.58
N ARG A 44 -2.64 -0.38 -4.80
CA ARG A 44 -2.95 0.61 -3.78
C ARG A 44 -4.44 0.58 -3.45
N ALA A 45 -4.79 0.55 -2.17
CA ALA A 45 -6.17 0.66 -1.72
C ALA A 45 -6.36 1.88 -0.81
N LEU A 46 -7.25 2.79 -1.21
CA LEU A 46 -7.65 3.95 -0.42
C LEU A 46 -8.99 3.69 0.23
N PHE A 47 -9.02 3.81 1.55
CA PHE A 47 -10.23 3.59 2.36
C PHE A 47 -10.85 4.90 2.80
N TRP A 48 -12.14 5.05 2.54
CA TRP A 48 -12.95 6.18 2.95
C TRP A 48 -14.10 5.68 3.82
N LEU A 49 -14.29 6.27 4.98
CA LEU A 49 -15.56 6.07 5.67
C LEU A 49 -16.67 6.90 5.01
N PRO A 50 -17.90 6.44 5.07
CA PRO A 50 -19.04 7.23 4.61
C PRO A 50 -19.07 8.61 5.28
N GLY A 51 -19.14 9.66 4.46
CA GLY A 51 -19.18 11.04 4.95
C GLY A 51 -17.84 11.71 5.24
N GLU A 52 -16.72 11.01 5.16
CA GLU A 52 -15.39 11.61 5.31
C GLU A 52 -14.93 12.34 4.05
N ALA A 53 -14.25 13.48 4.24
CA ALA A 53 -13.70 14.29 3.15
C ALA A 53 -12.32 13.80 2.68
N ALA A 54 -11.63 13.00 3.50
CA ALA A 54 -10.30 12.45 3.21
C ALA A 54 -10.28 10.93 3.44
N PRO A 55 -9.35 10.19 2.82
CA PRO A 55 -9.16 8.78 3.13
C PRO A 55 -8.85 8.56 4.60
N ARG A 56 -9.39 7.49 5.18
CA ARG A 56 -9.05 7.01 6.51
C ARG A 56 -7.70 6.30 6.51
N ALA A 57 -7.41 5.56 5.45
CA ALA A 57 -6.17 4.83 5.26
C ALA A 57 -5.78 4.73 3.79
N GLY A 58 -4.49 4.69 3.53
CA GLY A 58 -3.91 4.28 2.26
C GLY A 58 -3.00 3.08 2.49
N LEU A 59 -3.35 1.96 1.89
CA LEU A 59 -2.62 0.70 2.03
C LEU A 59 -2.04 0.29 0.69
N TRP A 60 -0.79 -0.12 0.70
CA TRP A 60 -0.11 -0.67 -0.46
C TRP A 60 0.12 -2.16 -0.24
N TYR A 61 -0.19 -2.93 -1.26
CA TYR A 61 0.06 -4.37 -1.33
C TYR A 61 1.11 -4.58 -2.42
N PRO A 62 2.38 -4.83 -2.07
CA PRO A 62 3.42 -5.15 -3.05
C PRO A 62 3.03 -6.35 -3.91
N ALA A 63 3.69 -6.52 -5.06
CA ALA A 63 3.50 -7.70 -5.89
C ALA A 63 4.00 -8.96 -5.17
N TYR A 64 3.46 -10.10 -5.56
CA TYR A 64 3.96 -11.42 -5.17
C TYR A 64 3.80 -12.41 -6.32
N TRP A 65 4.51 -13.49 -6.25
CA TRP A 65 4.41 -14.59 -7.21
C TRP A 65 4.00 -15.86 -6.49
N GLU A 66 3.21 -16.65 -7.18
CA GLU A 66 2.72 -17.93 -6.72
C GLU A 66 3.14 -18.99 -7.74
N ASP A 67 3.92 -19.98 -7.27
CA ASP A 67 4.33 -21.12 -8.05
C ASP A 67 3.66 -22.38 -7.51
N VAL A 68 3.05 -23.14 -8.41
CA VAL A 68 2.38 -24.40 -8.10
C VAL A 68 3.05 -25.51 -8.90
N GLU A 69 3.71 -26.43 -8.19
CA GLU A 69 4.32 -27.60 -8.77
C GLU A 69 3.55 -28.86 -8.36
N GLU A 70 3.13 -29.64 -9.37
CA GLU A 70 2.54 -30.96 -9.15
C GLU A 70 3.58 -32.04 -9.45
N SER A 71 3.90 -32.86 -8.45
CA SER A 71 4.79 -34.01 -8.63
C SER A 71 4.02 -35.22 -9.23
N PRO A 72 4.72 -36.20 -9.84
CA PRO A 72 4.10 -37.44 -10.29
C PRO A 72 3.39 -38.25 -9.19
N ALA A 73 3.70 -37.98 -7.92
CA ALA A 73 3.02 -38.54 -6.75
C ALA A 73 1.78 -37.73 -6.32
N HIS A 74 1.34 -36.78 -7.14
CA HIS A 74 0.24 -35.85 -6.82
C HIS A 74 0.46 -35.01 -5.56
N ILE A 75 1.71 -34.73 -5.22
CA ILE A 75 2.06 -33.78 -4.17
C ILE A 75 2.04 -32.40 -4.81
N LEU A 76 1.14 -31.55 -4.36
CA LEU A 76 1.07 -30.16 -4.76
C LEU A 76 2.01 -29.34 -3.86
N LEU A 77 3.04 -28.75 -4.45
CA LEU A 77 3.89 -27.78 -3.79
C LEU A 77 3.44 -26.38 -4.20
N HIS A 78 3.03 -25.60 -3.21
CA HIS A 78 2.56 -24.23 -3.38
C HIS A 78 3.56 -23.29 -2.72
N THR A 79 4.28 -22.48 -3.50
CA THR A 79 5.28 -21.55 -3.01
C THR A 79 4.90 -20.12 -3.36
N PHE A 80 5.13 -19.20 -2.40
CA PHE A 80 4.89 -17.78 -2.56
C PHE A 80 6.22 -17.04 -2.48
N SER A 81 6.47 -16.12 -3.41
CA SER A 81 7.65 -15.28 -3.45
C SER A 81 7.25 -13.81 -3.40
N GLY A 82 7.97 -13.02 -2.59
CA GLY A 82 7.67 -11.60 -2.34
C GLY A 82 6.86 -11.39 -1.07
N GLN A 83 7.03 -10.21 -0.46
CA GLN A 83 6.33 -9.85 0.77
C GLN A 83 4.85 -9.52 0.54
N GLY A 84 4.48 -9.23 -0.69
CA GLY A 84 3.11 -8.87 -1.05
C GLY A 84 2.06 -9.89 -0.63
N TYR A 85 2.42 -11.18 -0.59
CA TYR A 85 1.57 -12.23 -0.04
C TYR A 85 1.26 -11.97 1.45
N HIS A 86 2.30 -11.69 2.26
CA HIS A 86 2.14 -11.46 3.69
C HIS A 86 1.28 -10.23 4.00
N TYR A 87 1.47 -9.14 3.26
CA TYR A 87 0.63 -7.94 3.39
C TYR A 87 -0.86 -8.23 3.15
N ARG A 88 -1.18 -9.18 2.25
CA ARG A 88 -2.56 -9.57 1.94
C ARG A 88 -3.18 -10.47 3.00
N GLN A 89 -2.37 -11.07 3.87
CA GLN A 89 -2.84 -11.94 4.95
C GLN A 89 -3.19 -11.19 6.25
N CYS A 90 -3.01 -9.87 6.30
CA CYS A 90 -3.28 -9.05 7.49
C CYS A 90 -4.78 -8.85 7.75
N PHE A 91 -5.53 -9.96 7.81
CA PHE A 91 -6.96 -9.97 8.09
C PHE A 91 -7.31 -11.11 9.05
N LEU A 92 -8.21 -10.83 9.99
CA LEU A 92 -8.78 -11.85 10.87
C LEU A 92 -10.29 -11.62 10.96
N ASN A 93 -11.07 -12.65 10.61
CA ASN A 93 -12.53 -12.61 10.61
C ASN A 93 -13.08 -11.37 9.85
N GLY A 94 -12.46 -11.04 8.72
CA GLY A 94 -12.85 -9.90 7.89
C GLY A 94 -12.37 -8.54 8.40
N LYS A 95 -11.70 -8.46 9.55
CA LYS A 95 -11.13 -7.22 10.08
C LYS A 95 -9.68 -7.06 9.64
N PHE A 96 -9.32 -5.86 9.19
CA PHE A 96 -7.94 -5.52 8.86
C PHE A 96 -7.11 -5.30 10.13
N LEU A 97 -5.94 -5.93 10.17
CA LEU A 97 -5.02 -5.89 11.31
C LEU A 97 -3.87 -4.93 11.01
N CYS A 98 -4.05 -3.65 11.33
CA CYS A 98 -3.06 -2.60 11.09
C CYS A 98 -1.69 -2.93 11.70
N ALA A 99 -1.66 -3.44 12.94
CA ALA A 99 -0.41 -3.74 13.62
C ALA A 99 0.38 -4.86 12.94
N GLU A 100 -0.28 -5.89 12.42
CA GLU A 100 0.36 -6.97 11.69
C GLU A 100 0.87 -6.51 10.32
N TYR A 101 0.07 -5.71 9.62
CA TYR A 101 0.50 -5.08 8.37
C TYR A 101 1.76 -4.23 8.55
N ASP A 102 1.79 -3.39 9.59
CA ASP A 102 2.92 -2.51 9.88
C ASP A 102 4.15 -3.31 10.37
N ALA A 103 3.96 -4.48 11.01
CA ALA A 103 5.04 -5.34 11.49
C ALA A 103 5.83 -6.04 10.37
N ILE A 104 5.26 -6.20 9.17
CA ILE A 104 5.95 -6.79 8.02
C ILE A 104 7.07 -5.88 7.51
N PHE A 105 6.89 -4.56 7.61
CA PHE A 105 7.76 -3.57 6.97
C PHE A 105 9.24 -3.66 7.39
N PRO A 106 9.62 -3.75 8.68
CA PRO A 106 11.03 -3.73 9.09
C PRO A 106 11.87 -4.83 8.45
N GLU A 107 11.28 -6.01 8.25
CA GLU A 107 11.98 -7.18 7.73
C GLU A 107 11.84 -7.31 6.22
N GLY A 108 10.71 -6.88 5.67
CA GLY A 108 10.33 -7.11 4.27
C GLY A 108 10.78 -6.04 3.28
N HIS A 109 10.96 -4.80 3.72
CA HIS A 109 11.18 -3.67 2.80
C HIS A 109 12.45 -3.75 1.95
N ALA A 110 13.46 -4.49 2.39
CA ALA A 110 14.74 -4.59 1.67
C ALA A 110 14.64 -5.40 0.38
N ALA A 111 13.70 -6.35 0.32
CA ALA A 111 13.50 -7.24 -0.83
C ALA A 111 12.49 -6.68 -1.86
N GLU A 112 11.75 -5.65 -1.48
CA GLU A 112 10.66 -5.10 -2.28
C GLU A 112 11.06 -3.90 -3.15
N ASP A 113 10.23 -3.56 -4.14
CA ASP A 113 10.40 -2.35 -4.94
C ASP A 113 10.37 -1.11 -4.06
N LYS A 114 11.48 -0.38 -4.04
CA LYS A 114 11.65 0.82 -3.22
C LYS A 114 10.66 1.94 -3.55
N ASN A 115 10.13 2.00 -4.77
CA ASN A 115 9.12 2.98 -5.13
C ASN A 115 7.79 2.65 -4.47
N ILE A 116 7.41 1.36 -4.49
CA ILE A 116 6.21 0.87 -3.80
C ILE A 116 6.35 1.07 -2.29
N MET A 117 7.50 0.69 -1.71
CA MET A 117 7.73 0.84 -0.27
C MET A 117 7.76 2.31 0.18
N ALA A 118 8.31 3.22 -0.62
CA ALA A 118 8.27 4.65 -0.33
C ALA A 118 6.84 5.21 -0.34
N MET A 119 6.02 4.78 -1.29
CA MET A 119 4.60 5.16 -1.33
C MET A 119 3.79 4.54 -0.19
N LEU A 120 4.09 3.29 0.19
CA LEU A 120 3.51 2.65 1.37
C LEU A 120 3.77 3.49 2.62
N CYS A 121 5.04 3.84 2.88
CA CYS A 121 5.42 4.68 4.01
C CYS A 121 4.73 6.03 3.97
N PHE A 122 4.68 6.67 2.80
CA PHE A 122 4.04 7.97 2.62
C PHE A 122 2.55 7.90 2.94
N ASP A 123 1.82 6.94 2.38
CA ASP A 123 0.38 6.83 2.60
C ASP A 123 0.03 6.43 4.03
N ARG A 124 0.84 5.54 4.67
CA ARG A 124 0.67 5.18 6.08
C ARG A 124 0.92 6.37 7.02
N LEU A 125 1.86 7.24 6.70
CA LEU A 125 2.11 8.47 7.47
C LEU A 125 1.09 9.57 7.18
N ARG A 126 0.63 9.69 5.93
CA ARG A 126 -0.40 10.65 5.52
C ARG A 126 -1.75 10.36 6.15
N TRP A 127 -2.10 9.09 6.27
CA TRP A 127 -3.37 8.60 6.83
C TRP A 127 -3.11 7.54 7.92
N PRO A 128 -2.74 7.99 9.14
CA PRO A 128 -2.19 7.12 10.20
C PRO A 128 -3.26 6.33 10.96
N TRP A 129 -4.13 5.62 10.25
CA TRP A 129 -5.16 4.80 10.88
C TRP A 129 -4.52 3.68 11.71
N ASN A 130 -4.76 3.70 13.05
CA ASN A 130 -4.21 2.76 14.02
C ASN A 130 -2.68 2.56 13.89
N LEU A 131 -1.95 3.58 13.48
CA LEU A 131 -0.50 3.54 13.32
C LEU A 131 0.18 3.64 14.69
N THR A 132 1.04 2.67 15.02
CA THR A 132 1.83 2.69 16.25
C THR A 132 3.03 3.64 16.13
N GLU A 133 3.53 4.16 17.26
CA GLU A 133 4.71 5.05 17.25
C GLU A 133 5.96 4.34 16.72
N GLY A 134 6.11 3.03 16.97
CA GLY A 134 7.21 2.23 16.42
C GLY A 134 7.17 2.13 14.90
N ALA A 135 6.01 1.81 14.34
CA ALA A 135 5.81 1.75 12.90
C ALA A 135 5.99 3.13 12.25
N LYS A 136 5.45 4.18 12.87
CA LYS A 136 5.63 5.57 12.44
C LYS A 136 7.09 5.96 12.35
N ALA A 137 7.90 5.62 13.36
CA ALA A 137 9.34 5.88 13.35
C ALA A 137 10.05 5.15 12.21
N ALA A 138 9.74 3.86 11.99
CA ALA A 138 10.31 3.07 10.90
C ALA A 138 9.95 3.62 9.52
N TYR A 139 8.68 3.94 9.29
CA TYR A 139 8.22 4.55 8.04
C TYR A 139 8.86 5.93 7.79
N THR A 140 8.96 6.76 8.84
CA THR A 140 9.59 8.08 8.73
C THR A 140 11.07 7.97 8.36
N ALA A 141 11.80 7.05 8.97
CA ALA A 141 13.22 6.83 8.66
C ALA A 141 13.42 6.39 7.21
N PHE A 142 12.63 5.44 6.74
CA PHE A 142 12.69 4.96 5.36
C PHE A 142 12.28 6.05 4.36
N LEU A 143 11.22 6.78 4.64
CA LEU A 143 10.72 7.84 3.77
C LEU A 143 11.74 8.96 3.63
N LYS A 144 12.42 9.38 4.70
CA LYS A 144 13.50 10.37 4.65
C LYS A 144 14.60 9.99 3.65
N ALA A 145 14.97 8.72 3.61
CA ALA A 145 15.99 8.23 2.67
C ALA A 145 15.46 8.02 1.22
N ASN A 146 14.15 8.10 1.00
CA ASN A 146 13.51 7.79 -0.28
C ASN A 146 12.51 8.85 -0.77
N THR A 147 12.55 10.07 -0.21
CA THR A 147 11.59 11.15 -0.54
C THR A 147 11.57 11.50 -2.01
N GLY A 148 12.70 11.50 -2.71
CA GLY A 148 12.77 11.77 -4.15
C GLY A 148 11.89 10.84 -4.99
N ARG A 149 11.70 9.58 -4.56
CA ARG A 149 10.82 8.61 -5.24
C ARG A 149 9.35 9.00 -5.14
N VAL A 150 8.95 9.45 -3.95
CA VAL A 150 7.57 9.92 -3.71
C VAL A 150 7.32 11.21 -4.49
N VAL A 151 8.24 12.18 -4.44
CA VAL A 151 8.15 13.43 -5.20
C VAL A 151 7.98 13.14 -6.69
N ALA A 152 8.84 12.30 -7.27
CA ALA A 152 8.77 11.95 -8.69
C ALA A 152 7.40 11.36 -9.07
N ARG A 153 6.87 10.47 -8.22
CA ARG A 153 5.56 9.85 -8.47
C ARG A 153 4.42 10.86 -8.34
N LEU A 154 4.44 11.71 -7.31
CA LEU A 154 3.41 12.73 -7.10
C LEU A 154 3.40 13.77 -8.23
N LEU A 155 4.58 14.21 -8.69
CA LEU A 155 4.70 15.12 -9.84
C LEU A 155 4.16 14.48 -11.13
N LYS A 156 4.54 13.23 -11.40
CA LYS A 156 4.02 12.50 -12.56
C LYS A 156 2.49 12.34 -12.53
N ALA A 157 1.93 12.16 -11.33
CA ALA A 157 0.48 12.06 -11.11
C ALA A 157 -0.22 13.43 -11.01
N GLN A 158 0.53 14.55 -11.01
CA GLN A 158 0.02 15.91 -10.77
C GLN A 158 -0.74 16.03 -9.44
N ASP A 159 -0.36 15.24 -8.42
CA ASP A 159 -0.99 15.22 -7.09
C ASP A 159 -0.42 16.34 -6.20
N LEU A 160 -0.96 17.54 -6.35
CA LEU A 160 -0.56 18.71 -5.54
C LEU A 160 -0.91 18.52 -4.06
N ASP A 161 -1.99 17.84 -3.74
CA ASP A 161 -2.37 17.60 -2.34
C ASP A 161 -1.46 16.56 -1.69
N GLY A 162 -0.99 15.58 -2.46
CA GLY A 162 0.08 14.67 -2.05
C GLY A 162 1.38 15.42 -1.75
N LEU A 163 1.79 16.35 -2.60
CA LEU A 163 3.00 17.17 -2.36
C LEU A 163 2.86 18.02 -1.10
N LYS A 164 1.72 18.68 -0.88
CA LYS A 164 1.45 19.43 0.36
C LYS A 164 1.50 18.51 1.59
N ALA A 165 0.92 17.32 1.50
CA ALA A 165 0.96 16.35 2.59
C ALA A 165 2.39 15.87 2.89
N LEU A 166 3.21 15.64 1.85
CA LEU A 166 4.61 15.26 2.02
C LEU A 166 5.42 16.36 2.74
N LEU A 167 5.19 17.63 2.37
CA LEU A 167 5.79 18.78 3.06
C LEU A 167 5.39 18.86 4.54
N ALA A 168 4.14 18.56 4.85
CA ALA A 168 3.61 18.58 6.23
C ALA A 168 4.17 17.45 7.12
N LEU A 169 4.73 16.39 6.54
CA LEU A 169 5.33 15.28 7.29
C LEU A 169 6.74 15.58 7.85
N ASP A 170 7.35 16.71 7.46
CA ASP A 170 8.70 17.11 7.89
C ASP A 170 9.77 16.04 7.64
N VAL A 171 9.67 15.37 6.51
CA VAL A 171 10.60 14.31 6.06
C VAL A 171 11.62 14.80 5.04
N LEU A 172 11.46 16.01 4.53
CA LEU A 172 12.37 16.63 3.55
C LEU A 172 13.45 17.42 4.28
N ASP A 173 14.70 17.03 4.09
CA ASP A 173 15.82 17.88 4.42
C ASP A 173 16.06 18.93 3.31
N ALA A 174 17.00 19.85 3.52
CA ALA A 174 17.28 20.93 2.57
C ALA A 174 17.72 20.41 1.19
N ALA A 175 18.46 19.30 1.14
CA ALA A 175 18.94 18.70 -0.10
C ALA A 175 17.79 18.03 -0.87
N ALA A 176 16.97 17.23 -0.18
CA ALA A 176 15.78 16.61 -0.75
C ALA A 176 14.74 17.64 -1.22
N PHE A 177 14.60 18.76 -0.49
CA PHE A 177 13.73 19.86 -0.91
C PHE A 177 14.24 20.51 -2.20
N ALA A 178 15.55 20.78 -2.30
CA ALA A 178 16.15 21.39 -3.49
C ALA A 178 15.99 20.46 -4.72
N GLU A 179 16.20 19.16 -4.55
CA GLU A 179 15.98 18.17 -5.60
C GLU A 179 14.51 18.12 -6.04
N ALA A 180 13.58 18.09 -5.09
CA ALA A 180 12.15 18.13 -5.37
C ALA A 180 11.74 19.37 -6.15
N ALA A 181 12.27 20.55 -5.77
CA ALA A 181 12.03 21.80 -6.48
C ALA A 181 12.57 21.78 -7.91
N GLN A 182 13.77 21.20 -8.13
CA GLN A 182 14.32 21.03 -9.48
C GLN A 182 13.49 20.05 -10.34
N MET A 183 12.96 18.99 -9.75
CA MET A 183 12.09 18.06 -10.44
C MET A 183 10.77 18.73 -10.85
N ALA A 184 10.18 19.52 -9.93
CA ALA A 184 8.95 20.26 -10.20
C ALA A 184 9.11 21.30 -11.31
N ALA A 185 10.28 21.96 -11.40
CA ALA A 185 10.57 22.95 -12.44
C ALA A 185 10.74 22.33 -13.85
N LYS A 186 10.93 21.02 -13.96
CA LYS A 186 11.10 20.26 -15.22
C LYS A 186 9.84 19.51 -15.66
N ALA A 187 8.83 19.42 -14.78
CA ALA A 187 7.58 18.73 -15.03
C ALA A 187 6.56 19.65 -15.71
#